data_917d2227a8dec23932c76765ae436858
#
_entry.id   917d2227a8dec23932c76765ae436858
#
_cell.length_a   1.000
_cell.length_b   1.000
_cell.length_c   1.000
_cell.angle_alpha   90.00
_cell.angle_beta   90.00
_cell.angle_gamma   90.00
#
_symmetry.space_group_name_H-M   'P 1'
#
loop_
_entity.id
_entity.type
_entity.pdbx_description
1 polymer ?
#
loop_
_entity_poly.entity_id
_entity_poly.type
_entity_poly.pdbx_seq_one_letter_code
_entity_poly.pdbx_strand_id
1 'polypeptide(L)'
;MLALARYALNGPYQAATIVGLLAIVAVILPLMGGSPFVTMIITAALTLFSGALVGLVILTQGSRSGLKAVVVSIVGITIVATIALDAPMMGISIGLAQWLPIVILAQVLRSTKSLVLMMLSGLVLAFIAVTLQILIWPDLEADWLFAIEQSIVQLKQYPEYQDADIASNARLLVHFMVLMLGAAMYSLFIGILLMSRSMQSRLADSDGFSTEFRAISFGKPVGLVAVVLLAMSFWIDQVWISSIALLVMTIFLFQGIAVVHTKVSRSNRPKLLKALFYMLLLIFPQAVFVTALVGLLDNWLILRKPANIKST
;
A
#
# COMPACT_ATOMS: atom_id res chain seq x y z
N MET A 1 -8.63 -6.68 -16.64
CA MET A 1 -8.35 -5.42 -15.91
C MET A 1 -8.67 -4.17 -16.75
N LEU A 2 -8.06 -3.95 -17.94
CA LEU A 2 -8.34 -2.73 -18.73
C LEU A 2 -9.78 -2.60 -19.22
N ALA A 3 -10.49 -3.69 -19.50
CA ALA A 3 -11.91 -3.64 -19.86
C ALA A 3 -12.80 -3.10 -18.73
N LEU A 4 -12.57 -3.56 -17.49
CA LEU A 4 -13.26 -3.05 -16.30
C LEU A 4 -12.92 -1.58 -16.02
N ALA A 5 -11.66 -1.20 -16.26
CA ALA A 5 -11.23 0.20 -16.14
C ALA A 5 -11.94 1.09 -17.16
N ARG A 6 -12.06 0.65 -18.42
CA ARG A 6 -12.83 1.39 -19.45
C ARG A 6 -14.30 1.52 -19.07
N TYR A 7 -14.91 0.44 -18.57
CA TYR A 7 -16.31 0.50 -18.13
C TYR A 7 -16.49 1.49 -16.96
N ALA A 8 -15.60 1.48 -15.96
CA ALA A 8 -15.65 2.45 -14.85
C ALA A 8 -15.54 3.91 -15.32
N LEU A 9 -14.89 4.16 -16.46
CA LEU A 9 -14.76 5.49 -17.02
C LEU A 9 -15.97 5.94 -17.85
N ASN A 10 -16.99 5.11 -18.04
CA ASN A 10 -18.22 5.52 -18.75
C ASN A 10 -19.13 6.44 -17.90
N GLY A 11 -18.87 6.52 -16.57
CA GLY A 11 -19.60 7.42 -15.68
C GLY A 11 -19.46 7.07 -14.21
N PRO A 12 -19.91 7.96 -13.30
CA PRO A 12 -19.74 7.76 -11.87
C PRO A 12 -20.54 6.57 -11.31
N TYR A 13 -21.69 6.25 -11.91
CA TYR A 13 -22.49 5.09 -11.47
C TYR A 13 -21.90 3.76 -11.94
N GLN A 14 -21.36 3.71 -13.17
CA GLN A 14 -20.62 2.56 -13.68
C GLN A 14 -19.37 2.31 -12.83
N ALA A 15 -18.66 3.37 -12.45
CA ALA A 15 -17.56 3.28 -11.51
C ALA A 15 -18.02 2.72 -10.16
N ALA A 16 -19.10 3.25 -9.59
CA ALA A 16 -19.65 2.80 -8.32
C ALA A 16 -20.05 1.31 -8.35
N THR A 17 -20.69 0.88 -9.44
CA THR A 17 -21.09 -0.52 -9.60
C THR A 17 -19.88 -1.47 -9.52
N ILE A 18 -18.80 -1.21 -10.27
CA ILE A 18 -17.63 -2.09 -10.24
C ILE A 18 -16.87 -1.98 -8.93
N VAL A 19 -16.61 -0.76 -8.45
CA VAL A 19 -15.90 -0.53 -7.19
C VAL A 19 -16.65 -1.19 -6.04
N GLY A 20 -17.97 -1.00 -5.96
CA GLY A 20 -18.84 -1.59 -4.95
C GLY A 20 -18.90 -3.12 -5.05
N LEU A 21 -19.08 -3.68 -6.24
CA LEU A 21 -19.13 -5.15 -6.44
C LEU A 21 -17.81 -5.80 -6.02
N LEU A 22 -16.66 -5.26 -6.41
CA LEU A 22 -15.35 -5.80 -6.02
C LEU A 22 -15.20 -5.79 -4.49
N ALA A 23 -15.62 -4.73 -3.84
CA ALA A 23 -15.51 -4.60 -2.40
C ALA A 23 -16.53 -5.49 -1.66
N ILE A 24 -17.77 -5.63 -2.17
CA ILE A 24 -18.78 -6.56 -1.64
C ILE A 24 -18.25 -7.99 -1.73
N VAL A 25 -17.72 -8.39 -2.89
CA VAL A 25 -17.14 -9.74 -3.05
C VAL A 25 -15.96 -9.94 -2.09
N ALA A 26 -15.11 -8.92 -1.90
CA ALA A 26 -14.00 -8.99 -0.96
C ALA A 26 -14.47 -9.19 0.50
N VAL A 27 -15.60 -8.62 0.89
CA VAL A 27 -16.19 -8.79 2.24
C VAL A 27 -16.87 -10.15 2.40
N ILE A 28 -17.59 -10.62 1.37
CA ILE A 28 -18.36 -11.87 1.45
C ILE A 28 -17.46 -13.11 1.28
N LEU A 29 -16.43 -13.03 0.46
CA LEU A 29 -15.60 -14.18 0.11
C LEU A 29 -15.04 -14.95 1.33
N PRO A 30 -14.53 -14.30 2.40
CA PRO A 30 -14.09 -14.98 3.61
C PRO A 30 -15.20 -15.78 4.32
N LEU A 31 -16.46 -15.37 4.17
CA LEU A 31 -17.61 -16.00 4.80
C LEU A 31 -18.08 -17.27 4.06
N MET A 32 -17.70 -17.41 2.78
CA MET A 32 -18.10 -18.56 1.96
C MET A 32 -17.31 -19.84 2.27
N GLY A 33 -16.29 -19.74 3.11
CA GLY A 33 -15.40 -20.85 3.41
C GLY A 33 -14.34 -21.05 2.31
N GLY A 34 -13.48 -22.05 2.52
CA GLY A 34 -12.39 -22.37 1.61
C GLY A 34 -11.02 -22.23 2.27
N SER A 35 -9.95 -22.36 1.50
CA SER A 35 -8.59 -22.18 2.01
C SER A 35 -8.36 -20.72 2.46
N PRO A 36 -8.05 -20.45 3.75
CA PRO A 36 -7.85 -19.10 4.26
C PRO A 36 -6.79 -18.32 3.47
N PHE A 37 -5.73 -19.01 3.04
CA PHE A 37 -4.64 -18.41 2.26
C PHE A 37 -5.11 -17.95 0.87
N VAL A 38 -5.87 -18.78 0.16
CA VAL A 38 -6.40 -18.43 -1.18
C VAL A 38 -7.40 -17.29 -1.05
N THR A 39 -8.30 -17.36 -0.07
CA THR A 39 -9.29 -16.33 0.22
C THR A 39 -8.64 -14.99 0.52
N MET A 40 -7.59 -14.98 1.35
CA MET A 40 -6.83 -13.78 1.69
C MET A 40 -6.21 -13.13 0.43
N ILE A 41 -5.57 -13.91 -0.44
CA ILE A 41 -4.95 -13.40 -1.68
C ILE A 41 -6.00 -12.78 -2.60
N ILE A 42 -7.14 -13.46 -2.80
CA ILE A 42 -8.20 -12.98 -3.68
C ILE A 42 -8.82 -11.70 -3.10
N THR A 43 -9.14 -11.68 -1.80
CA THR A 43 -9.66 -10.51 -1.11
C THR A 43 -8.71 -9.31 -1.24
N ALA A 44 -7.42 -9.50 -0.99
CA ALA A 44 -6.42 -8.46 -1.15
C ALA A 44 -6.37 -7.93 -2.60
N ALA A 45 -6.40 -8.83 -3.59
CA ALA A 45 -6.40 -8.43 -5.01
C ALA A 45 -7.66 -7.63 -5.39
N LEU A 46 -8.83 -8.03 -4.91
CA LEU A 46 -10.10 -7.32 -5.14
C LEU A 46 -10.08 -5.93 -4.49
N THR A 47 -9.59 -5.83 -3.25
CA THR A 47 -9.45 -4.58 -2.50
C THR A 47 -8.50 -3.61 -3.20
N LEU A 48 -7.32 -4.09 -3.59
CA LEU A 48 -6.34 -3.31 -4.36
C LEU A 48 -6.93 -2.79 -5.67
N PHE A 49 -7.62 -3.64 -6.40
CA PHE A 49 -8.19 -3.28 -7.69
C PHE A 49 -9.37 -2.32 -7.57
N SER A 50 -10.24 -2.50 -6.57
CA SER A 50 -11.32 -1.57 -6.23
C SER A 50 -10.74 -0.18 -5.94
N GLY A 51 -9.73 -0.08 -5.08
CA GLY A 51 -9.04 1.18 -4.78
C GLY A 51 -8.38 1.80 -6.01
N ALA A 52 -7.76 0.99 -6.87
CA ALA A 52 -7.13 1.47 -8.09
C ALA A 52 -8.14 2.06 -9.09
N LEU A 53 -9.35 1.52 -9.16
CA LEU A 53 -10.43 2.10 -9.96
C LEU A 53 -10.91 3.44 -9.42
N VAL A 54 -11.05 3.59 -8.09
CA VAL A 54 -11.36 4.89 -7.46
C VAL A 54 -10.30 5.92 -7.83
N GLY A 55 -9.01 5.59 -7.64
CA GLY A 55 -7.91 6.48 -8.02
C GLY A 55 -7.94 6.83 -9.52
N LEU A 56 -8.18 5.85 -10.39
CA LEU A 56 -8.27 6.06 -11.84
C LEU A 56 -9.41 7.04 -12.21
N VAL A 57 -10.59 6.87 -11.62
CA VAL A 57 -11.75 7.75 -11.88
C VAL A 57 -11.44 9.19 -11.46
N ILE A 58 -10.79 9.38 -10.30
CA ILE A 58 -10.39 10.70 -9.83
C ILE A 58 -9.35 11.31 -10.77
N LEU A 59 -8.34 10.56 -11.16
CA LEU A 59 -7.27 11.05 -12.04
C LEU A 59 -7.79 11.46 -13.43
N THR A 60 -8.83 10.77 -13.93
CA THR A 60 -9.36 11.02 -15.29
C THR A 60 -10.55 11.98 -15.29
N GLN A 61 -11.57 11.71 -14.48
CA GLN A 61 -12.85 12.44 -14.49
C GLN A 61 -12.95 13.52 -13.41
N GLY A 62 -12.11 13.43 -12.36
CA GLY A 62 -12.07 14.37 -11.25
C GLY A 62 -12.72 13.90 -9.97
N SER A 63 -12.48 14.70 -8.93
CA SER A 63 -12.87 14.36 -7.56
C SER A 63 -14.38 14.19 -7.40
N ARG A 64 -15.19 15.01 -8.11
CA ARG A 64 -16.66 14.91 -8.01
C ARG A 64 -17.18 13.56 -8.46
N SER A 65 -16.65 13.02 -9.58
CA SER A 65 -17.03 11.69 -10.09
C SER A 65 -16.53 10.59 -9.17
N GLY A 66 -15.28 10.70 -8.70
CA GLY A 66 -14.69 9.73 -7.76
C GLY A 66 -15.43 9.71 -6.42
N LEU A 67 -15.77 10.86 -5.83
CA LEU A 67 -16.53 10.93 -4.59
C LEU A 67 -17.93 10.32 -4.72
N LYS A 68 -18.64 10.60 -5.83
CA LYS A 68 -19.95 9.97 -6.10
C LYS A 68 -19.81 8.44 -6.16
N ALA A 69 -18.79 7.94 -6.87
CA ALA A 69 -18.55 6.51 -6.94
C ALA A 69 -18.27 5.90 -5.56
N VAL A 70 -17.43 6.55 -4.74
CA VAL A 70 -17.11 6.09 -3.37
C VAL A 70 -18.34 6.10 -2.48
N VAL A 71 -19.11 7.21 -2.44
CA VAL A 71 -20.30 7.30 -1.59
C VAL A 71 -21.33 6.21 -1.93
N VAL A 72 -21.62 6.02 -3.22
CA VAL A 72 -22.55 4.98 -3.65
C VAL A 72 -22.02 3.57 -3.31
N SER A 73 -20.72 3.34 -3.45
CA SER A 73 -20.09 2.07 -3.06
C SER A 73 -20.14 1.81 -1.55
N ILE A 74 -19.92 2.86 -0.73
CA ILE A 74 -20.05 2.76 0.74
C ILE A 74 -21.47 2.37 1.13
N VAL A 75 -22.47 3.02 0.54
CA VAL A 75 -23.87 2.67 0.77
C VAL A 75 -24.14 1.20 0.40
N GLY A 76 -23.66 0.76 -0.77
CA GLY A 76 -23.80 -0.63 -1.20
C GLY A 76 -23.17 -1.64 -0.24
N ILE A 77 -21.92 -1.41 0.21
CA ILE A 77 -21.25 -2.29 1.18
C ILE A 77 -21.97 -2.24 2.54
N THR A 78 -22.41 -1.07 2.99
CA THR A 78 -23.13 -0.93 4.26
C THR A 78 -24.44 -1.73 4.24
N ILE A 79 -25.21 -1.68 3.15
CA ILE A 79 -26.43 -2.51 2.99
C ILE A 79 -26.07 -4.00 3.09
N VAL A 80 -25.04 -4.44 2.38
CA VAL A 80 -24.62 -5.86 2.40
C VAL A 80 -24.11 -6.25 3.79
N ALA A 81 -23.29 -5.43 4.44
CA ALA A 81 -22.78 -5.68 5.79
C ALA A 81 -23.91 -5.75 6.82
N THR A 82 -24.95 -4.93 6.66
CA THR A 82 -26.16 -4.98 7.52
C THR A 82 -26.93 -6.29 7.31
N ILE A 83 -27.19 -6.69 6.06
CA ILE A 83 -27.99 -7.89 5.76
C ILE A 83 -27.23 -9.17 6.09
N ALA A 84 -25.92 -9.24 5.75
CA ALA A 84 -25.15 -10.47 5.86
C ALA A 84 -24.49 -10.66 7.24
N LEU A 85 -24.20 -9.59 7.97
CA LEU A 85 -23.38 -9.60 9.19
C LEU A 85 -24.05 -8.90 10.38
N ASP A 86 -25.21 -8.27 10.19
CA ASP A 86 -25.84 -7.38 11.17
C ASP A 86 -24.90 -6.27 11.71
N ALA A 87 -23.99 -5.80 10.86
CA ALA A 87 -22.90 -4.90 11.22
C ALA A 87 -22.80 -3.67 10.28
N PRO A 88 -23.77 -2.73 10.31
CA PRO A 88 -23.76 -1.57 9.41
C PRO A 88 -22.50 -0.70 9.56
N MET A 89 -22.01 -0.49 10.78
CA MET A 89 -20.79 0.29 11.03
C MET A 89 -19.55 -0.33 10.39
N MET A 90 -19.50 -1.64 10.23
CA MET A 90 -18.40 -2.32 9.54
C MET A 90 -18.32 -1.90 8.07
N GLY A 91 -19.45 -1.81 7.36
CA GLY A 91 -19.48 -1.37 5.96
C GLY A 91 -18.98 0.07 5.79
N ILE A 92 -19.42 0.98 6.65
CA ILE A 92 -18.99 2.38 6.67
C ILE A 92 -17.48 2.47 6.97
N SER A 93 -17.02 1.79 8.02
CA SER A 93 -15.62 1.83 8.45
C SER A 93 -14.67 1.28 7.39
N ILE A 94 -14.99 0.13 6.78
CA ILE A 94 -14.20 -0.47 5.69
C ILE A 94 -14.14 0.51 4.51
N GLY A 95 -15.29 1.05 4.09
CA GLY A 95 -15.33 1.96 2.95
C GLY A 95 -14.54 3.25 3.17
N LEU A 96 -14.67 3.86 4.35
CA LEU A 96 -13.91 5.06 4.70
C LEU A 96 -12.40 4.77 4.83
N ALA A 97 -12.03 3.73 5.58
CA ALA A 97 -10.62 3.37 5.78
C ALA A 97 -9.92 3.03 4.46
N GLN A 98 -10.60 2.35 3.54
CA GLN A 98 -10.04 1.94 2.27
C GLN A 98 -9.96 3.09 1.26
N TRP A 99 -11.02 3.86 1.07
CA TRP A 99 -11.10 4.79 -0.06
C TRP A 99 -10.79 6.23 0.26
N LEU A 100 -10.97 6.69 1.52
CA LEU A 100 -10.69 8.08 1.88
C LEU A 100 -9.23 8.48 1.64
N PRO A 101 -8.22 7.70 2.07
CA PRO A 101 -6.82 8.00 1.76
C PRO A 101 -6.56 8.05 0.24
N ILE A 102 -7.17 7.13 -0.51
CA ILE A 102 -7.03 7.08 -1.98
C ILE A 102 -7.61 8.34 -2.63
N VAL A 103 -8.79 8.80 -2.18
CA VAL A 103 -9.43 10.03 -2.68
C VAL A 103 -8.52 11.23 -2.46
N ILE A 104 -8.00 11.39 -1.23
CA ILE A 104 -7.12 12.51 -0.87
C ILE A 104 -5.86 12.50 -1.73
N LEU A 105 -5.16 11.36 -1.78
CA LEU A 105 -3.89 11.26 -2.48
C LEU A 105 -4.04 11.31 -4.01
N ALA A 106 -5.11 10.73 -4.56
CA ALA A 106 -5.43 10.85 -5.99
C ALA A 106 -5.72 12.32 -6.38
N GLN A 107 -6.38 13.08 -5.49
CA GLN A 107 -6.60 14.50 -5.72
C GLN A 107 -5.29 15.29 -5.69
N VAL A 108 -4.38 15.00 -4.76
CA VAL A 108 -3.03 15.58 -4.74
C VAL A 108 -2.30 15.26 -6.05
N LEU A 109 -2.28 13.98 -6.47
CA LEU A 109 -1.63 13.57 -7.71
C LEU A 109 -2.23 14.27 -8.94
N ARG A 110 -3.55 14.41 -8.99
CA ARG A 110 -4.25 15.09 -10.08
C ARG A 110 -3.89 16.57 -10.16
N SER A 111 -3.86 17.28 -9.03
CA SER A 111 -3.61 18.71 -8.97
C SER A 111 -2.14 19.06 -9.20
N THR A 112 -1.23 18.28 -8.64
CA THR A 112 0.21 18.55 -8.71
C THR A 112 0.90 17.89 -9.89
N LYS A 113 0.31 16.85 -10.46
CA LYS A 113 0.90 15.98 -11.50
C LYS A 113 2.27 15.41 -11.08
N SER A 114 2.51 15.26 -9.77
CA SER A 114 3.78 14.84 -9.21
C SER A 114 3.61 13.61 -8.33
N LEU A 115 4.23 12.48 -8.71
CA LEU A 115 4.29 11.28 -7.89
C LEU A 115 5.02 11.54 -6.57
N VAL A 116 6.06 12.37 -6.59
CA VAL A 116 6.85 12.71 -5.39
C VAL A 116 5.98 13.45 -4.37
N LEU A 117 5.24 14.50 -4.81
CA LEU A 117 4.36 15.24 -3.90
C LEU A 117 3.21 14.37 -3.37
N MET A 118 2.65 13.50 -4.20
CA MET A 118 1.65 12.53 -3.76
C MET A 118 2.22 11.59 -2.68
N MET A 119 3.42 11.05 -2.87
CA MET A 119 4.07 10.18 -1.89
C MET A 119 4.41 10.91 -0.59
N LEU A 120 4.91 12.15 -0.66
CA LEU A 120 5.17 12.96 0.53
C LEU A 120 3.89 13.31 1.28
N SER A 121 2.80 13.64 0.56
CA SER A 121 1.48 13.84 1.19
C SER A 121 0.95 12.57 1.83
N GLY A 122 1.18 11.42 1.20
CA GLY A 122 0.89 10.11 1.78
C GLY A 122 1.68 9.85 3.06
N LEU A 123 2.95 10.23 3.10
CA LEU A 123 3.78 10.12 4.30
C LEU A 123 3.22 10.96 5.46
N VAL A 124 2.80 12.20 5.18
CA VAL A 124 2.15 13.07 6.18
C VAL A 124 0.85 12.44 6.67
N LEU A 125 0.02 11.93 5.77
CA LEU A 125 -1.23 11.28 6.13
C LEU A 125 -1.00 10.02 6.98
N ALA A 126 -0.01 9.20 6.62
CA ALA A 126 0.35 8.02 7.39
C ALA A 126 0.94 8.37 8.76
N PHE A 127 1.75 9.43 8.86
CA PHE A 127 2.25 9.95 10.13
C PHE A 127 1.10 10.38 11.05
N ILE A 128 0.13 11.12 10.52
CA ILE A 128 -1.08 11.50 11.27
C ILE A 128 -1.84 10.25 11.72
N ALA A 129 -2.03 9.27 10.83
CA ALA A 129 -2.75 8.05 11.15
C ALA A 129 -2.06 7.23 12.26
N VAL A 130 -0.73 7.07 12.19
CA VAL A 130 0.05 6.39 13.24
C VAL A 130 -0.02 7.14 14.57
N THR A 131 0.10 8.48 14.54
CA THR A 131 -0.02 9.29 15.75
C THR A 131 -1.39 9.17 16.38
N LEU A 132 -2.46 9.26 15.59
CA LEU A 132 -3.83 9.08 16.07
C LEU A 132 -4.06 7.67 16.61
N GLN A 133 -3.53 6.64 15.96
CA GLN A 133 -3.61 5.26 16.43
C GLN A 133 -2.98 5.10 17.80
N ILE A 134 -1.78 5.67 18.04
CA ILE A 134 -1.10 5.63 19.34
C ILE A 134 -1.92 6.37 20.42
N LEU A 135 -2.53 7.51 20.08
CA LEU A 135 -3.31 8.30 21.02
C LEU A 135 -4.67 7.67 21.36
N ILE A 136 -5.35 7.09 20.37
CA ILE A 136 -6.70 6.54 20.53
C ILE A 136 -6.66 5.09 21.03
N TRP A 137 -5.61 4.35 20.66
CA TRP A 137 -5.47 2.92 20.96
C TRP A 137 -4.07 2.58 21.46
N PRO A 138 -3.69 3.07 22.65
CA PRO A 138 -2.34 2.86 23.20
C PRO A 138 -2.03 1.40 23.47
N ASP A 139 -3.04 0.59 23.79
CA ASP A 139 -2.91 -0.83 24.15
C ASP A 139 -3.04 -1.79 22.94
N LEU A 140 -2.95 -1.27 21.72
CA LEU A 140 -3.11 -2.08 20.48
C LEU A 140 -2.23 -3.33 20.46
N GLU A 141 -0.99 -3.25 20.94
CA GLU A 141 -0.07 -4.40 21.02
C GLU A 141 -0.59 -5.47 21.98
N ALA A 142 -1.11 -5.06 23.15
CA ALA A 142 -1.68 -5.97 24.12
C ALA A 142 -2.96 -6.65 23.61
N ASP A 143 -3.83 -5.89 22.96
CA ASP A 143 -5.07 -6.43 22.37
C ASP A 143 -4.78 -7.43 21.24
N TRP A 144 -3.80 -7.14 20.40
CA TRP A 144 -3.39 -8.07 19.35
C TRP A 144 -2.73 -9.31 19.91
N LEU A 145 -1.89 -9.16 20.95
CA LEU A 145 -1.30 -10.30 21.64
C LEU A 145 -2.39 -11.20 22.22
N PHE A 146 -3.36 -10.62 22.91
CA PHE A 146 -4.50 -11.36 23.45
C PHE A 146 -5.27 -12.12 22.34
N ALA A 147 -5.57 -11.46 21.21
CA ALA A 147 -6.26 -12.09 20.09
C ALA A 147 -5.46 -13.27 19.48
N ILE A 148 -4.13 -13.12 19.35
CA ILE A 148 -3.26 -14.19 18.85
C ILE A 148 -3.17 -15.34 19.87
N GLU A 149 -3.04 -15.07 21.17
CA GLU A 149 -3.04 -16.09 22.20
C GLU A 149 -4.36 -16.89 22.22
N GLN A 150 -5.50 -16.25 22.08
CA GLN A 150 -6.79 -16.93 21.92
C GLN A 150 -6.83 -17.82 20.68
N SER A 151 -6.27 -17.35 19.56
CA SER A 151 -6.18 -18.14 18.34
C SER A 151 -5.27 -19.35 18.49
N ILE A 152 -4.15 -19.21 19.23
CA ILE A 152 -3.23 -20.32 19.55
C ILE A 152 -3.92 -21.36 20.41
N VAL A 153 -4.70 -20.96 21.42
CA VAL A 153 -5.48 -21.87 22.27
C VAL A 153 -6.46 -22.69 21.41
N GLN A 154 -7.13 -22.07 20.44
CA GLN A 154 -8.00 -22.77 19.51
C GLN A 154 -7.22 -23.75 18.61
N LEU A 155 -6.05 -23.34 18.09
CA LEU A 155 -5.20 -24.20 17.26
C LEU A 155 -4.72 -25.44 18.01
N LYS A 156 -4.36 -25.30 19.30
CA LYS A 156 -3.92 -26.42 20.15
C LYS A 156 -5.00 -27.48 20.45
N GLN A 157 -6.26 -27.21 20.10
CA GLN A 157 -7.31 -28.23 20.14
C GLN A 157 -7.15 -29.30 19.03
N TYR A 158 -6.36 -28.99 17.99
CA TYR A 158 -6.04 -29.95 16.93
C TYR A 158 -4.75 -30.70 17.29
N PRO A 159 -4.73 -32.04 17.19
CA PRO A 159 -3.58 -32.87 17.58
C PRO A 159 -2.25 -32.47 16.92
N GLU A 160 -2.34 -31.98 15.68
CA GLU A 160 -1.18 -31.57 14.86
C GLU A 160 -0.40 -30.37 15.43
N TYR A 161 -1.06 -29.56 16.28
CA TYR A 161 -0.50 -28.31 16.82
C TYR A 161 -0.30 -28.34 18.35
N GLN A 162 -0.59 -29.46 19.03
CA GLN A 162 -0.51 -29.55 20.50
C GLN A 162 0.90 -29.30 21.02
N ASP A 163 1.92 -29.87 20.35
CA ASP A 163 3.32 -29.76 20.73
C ASP A 163 4.06 -28.59 20.08
N ALA A 164 3.39 -27.82 19.23
CA ALA A 164 4.01 -26.71 18.54
C ALA A 164 4.23 -25.53 19.51
N ASP A 165 5.48 -25.08 19.65
CA ASP A 165 5.84 -23.88 20.41
C ASP A 165 5.54 -22.60 19.62
N ILE A 166 4.23 -22.38 19.36
CA ILE A 166 3.75 -21.20 18.63
C ILE A 166 3.70 -19.98 19.56
N ALA A 167 3.52 -20.21 20.86
CA ALA A 167 3.30 -19.14 21.84
C ALA A 167 4.59 -18.35 22.14
N SER A 168 5.77 -18.98 22.09
CA SER A 168 7.04 -18.33 22.42
C SER A 168 7.36 -17.13 21.53
N ASN A 169 6.93 -17.17 20.28
CA ASN A 169 7.17 -16.10 19.29
C ASN A 169 6.00 -15.11 19.14
N ALA A 170 4.84 -15.34 19.79
CA ALA A 170 3.65 -14.54 19.63
C ALA A 170 3.89 -13.04 19.94
N ARG A 171 4.56 -12.76 21.07
CA ARG A 171 4.87 -11.37 21.47
C ARG A 171 5.78 -10.67 20.46
N LEU A 172 6.82 -11.35 19.98
CA LEU A 172 7.74 -10.80 18.98
C LEU A 172 7.01 -10.54 17.65
N LEU A 173 6.15 -11.48 17.24
CA LEU A 173 5.32 -11.34 16.03
C LEU A 173 4.41 -10.11 16.12
N VAL A 174 3.67 -9.97 17.24
CA VAL A 174 2.76 -8.83 17.46
C VAL A 174 3.53 -7.52 17.46
N HIS A 175 4.66 -7.45 18.16
CA HIS A 175 5.52 -6.27 18.17
C HIS A 175 5.91 -5.84 16.75
N PHE A 176 6.37 -6.77 15.92
CA PHE A 176 6.68 -6.49 14.51
C PHE A 176 5.46 -6.10 13.69
N MET A 177 4.29 -6.71 13.92
CA MET A 177 3.06 -6.35 13.22
C MET A 177 2.66 -4.89 13.51
N VAL A 178 2.68 -4.47 14.77
CA VAL A 178 2.38 -3.09 15.17
C VAL A 178 3.41 -2.11 14.61
N LEU A 179 4.69 -2.45 14.72
CA LEU A 179 5.79 -1.66 14.19
C LEU A 179 5.65 -1.41 12.67
N MET A 180 5.25 -2.43 11.91
CA MET A 180 5.16 -2.36 10.45
C MET A 180 3.82 -1.82 9.94
N LEU A 181 2.80 -1.67 10.79
CA LEU A 181 1.44 -1.34 10.36
C LEU A 181 1.37 -0.06 9.51
N GLY A 182 1.98 1.03 9.99
CA GLY A 182 2.00 2.31 9.27
C GLY A 182 2.71 2.22 7.92
N ALA A 183 3.86 1.56 7.88
CA ALA A 183 4.65 1.36 6.66
C ALA A 183 3.91 0.46 5.64
N ALA A 184 3.22 -0.58 6.12
CA ALA A 184 2.41 -1.46 5.28
C ALA A 184 1.21 -0.72 4.68
N MET A 185 0.45 0.03 5.49
CA MET A 185 -0.68 0.83 5.01
C MET A 185 -0.24 1.91 4.02
N TYR A 186 0.85 2.63 4.30
CA TYR A 186 1.43 3.58 3.37
C TYR A 186 1.79 2.92 2.04
N SER A 187 2.51 1.78 2.08
CA SER A 187 2.91 1.03 0.88
C SER A 187 1.71 0.59 0.05
N LEU A 188 0.65 0.14 0.72
CA LEU A 188 -0.61 -0.28 0.11
C LEU A 188 -1.24 0.88 -0.68
N PHE A 189 -1.45 2.04 -0.05
CA PHE A 189 -2.10 3.18 -0.69
C PHE A 189 -1.25 3.77 -1.82
N ILE A 190 0.07 3.88 -1.63
CA ILE A 190 0.96 4.32 -2.70
C ILE A 190 0.95 3.31 -3.86
N GLY A 191 1.01 2.02 -3.59
CA GLY A 191 0.91 0.97 -4.60
C GLY A 191 -0.40 1.03 -5.41
N ILE A 192 -1.54 1.23 -4.73
CA ILE A 192 -2.84 1.44 -5.36
C ILE A 192 -2.81 2.65 -6.32
N LEU A 193 -2.25 3.77 -5.89
CA LEU A 193 -2.20 4.98 -6.71
C LEU A 193 -1.21 4.88 -7.87
N LEU A 194 -0.08 4.22 -7.68
CA LEU A 194 0.84 3.89 -8.78
C LEU A 194 0.15 2.98 -9.81
N MET A 195 -0.65 2.01 -9.36
CA MET A 195 -1.48 1.18 -10.23
C MET A 195 -2.51 2.02 -10.98
N SER A 196 -3.23 2.93 -10.30
CA SER A 196 -4.19 3.85 -10.91
C SER A 196 -3.53 4.70 -12.01
N ARG A 197 -2.37 5.29 -11.71
CA ARG A 197 -1.59 6.11 -12.66
C ARG A 197 -1.07 5.29 -13.84
N SER A 198 -0.61 4.05 -13.58
CA SER A 198 -0.20 3.11 -14.63
C SER A 198 -1.36 2.75 -15.56
N MET A 199 -2.55 2.50 -15.00
CA MET A 199 -3.77 2.22 -15.78
C MET A 199 -4.16 3.45 -16.61
N GLN A 200 -4.12 4.66 -16.04
CA GLN A 200 -4.39 5.92 -16.76
C GLN A 200 -3.44 6.10 -17.95
N SER A 201 -2.14 5.88 -17.75
CA SER A 201 -1.12 5.98 -18.80
C SER A 201 -1.37 4.98 -19.94
N ARG A 202 -1.69 3.72 -19.59
CA ARG A 202 -2.01 2.67 -20.59
C ARG A 202 -3.30 2.93 -21.35
N LEU A 203 -4.31 3.51 -20.72
CA LEU A 203 -5.57 3.86 -21.38
C LEU A 203 -5.42 5.05 -22.32
N ALA A 204 -4.46 5.94 -22.04
CA ALA A 204 -4.08 7.06 -22.90
C ALA A 204 -3.01 6.69 -23.94
N ASP A 205 -2.64 5.41 -24.03
CA ASP A 205 -1.60 4.89 -24.92
C ASP A 205 -0.28 5.66 -24.83
N SER A 206 0.14 5.95 -23.59
CA SER A 206 1.33 6.77 -23.29
C SER A 206 2.31 6.06 -22.34
N ASP A 207 3.61 6.29 -22.53
CA ASP A 207 4.68 5.80 -21.65
C ASP A 207 4.97 6.74 -20.46
N GLY A 208 4.12 7.74 -20.23
CA GLY A 208 4.32 8.79 -19.23
C GLY A 208 4.59 8.25 -17.83
N PHE A 209 3.81 7.27 -17.37
CA PHE A 209 4.00 6.66 -16.05
C PHE A 209 5.41 6.05 -15.85
N SER A 210 5.93 5.33 -16.85
CA SER A 210 7.24 4.69 -16.75
C SER A 210 8.37 5.73 -16.58
N THR A 211 8.24 6.87 -17.24
CA THR A 211 9.19 7.98 -17.14
C THR A 211 9.06 8.71 -15.81
N GLU A 212 7.82 9.03 -15.38
CA GLU A 212 7.54 9.66 -14.09
C GLU A 212 8.04 8.79 -12.92
N PHE A 213 7.77 7.48 -12.95
CA PHE A 213 8.19 6.55 -11.91
C PHE A 213 9.71 6.46 -11.79
N ARG A 214 10.42 6.37 -12.91
CA ARG A 214 11.89 6.35 -12.91
C ARG A 214 12.53 7.67 -12.47
N ALA A 215 11.81 8.77 -12.52
CA ALA A 215 12.27 10.08 -12.10
C ALA A 215 12.05 10.36 -10.59
N ILE A 216 11.40 9.45 -9.84
CA ILE A 216 11.14 9.63 -8.40
C ILE A 216 12.45 9.85 -7.65
N SER A 217 12.59 11.01 -6.99
CA SER A 217 13.67 11.36 -6.09
C SER A 217 13.18 12.33 -5.03
N PHE A 218 13.46 12.03 -3.77
CA PHE A 218 12.98 12.85 -2.65
C PHE A 218 13.96 13.94 -2.25
N GLY A 219 15.21 13.83 -2.71
CA GLY A 219 16.25 14.82 -2.46
C GLY A 219 16.95 14.68 -1.09
N LYS A 220 18.06 15.41 -0.95
CA LYS A 220 18.92 15.35 0.23
C LYS A 220 18.23 15.73 1.55
N PRO A 221 17.34 16.75 1.61
CA PRO A 221 16.71 17.12 2.87
C PRO A 221 15.85 15.98 3.47
N VAL A 222 15.04 15.34 2.63
CA VAL A 222 14.20 14.21 3.07
C VAL A 222 15.07 13.00 3.45
N GLY A 223 16.15 12.77 2.70
CA GLY A 223 17.15 11.76 3.03
C GLY A 223 17.81 11.99 4.39
N LEU A 224 18.16 13.24 4.70
CA LEU A 224 18.76 13.59 5.99
C LEU A 224 17.79 13.34 7.16
N VAL A 225 16.52 13.73 7.01
CA VAL A 225 15.47 13.42 8.02
C VAL A 225 15.38 11.91 8.26
N ALA A 226 15.40 11.11 7.21
CA ALA A 226 15.36 9.65 7.34
C ALA A 226 16.56 9.10 8.10
N VAL A 227 17.77 9.57 7.81
CA VAL A 227 19.00 9.16 8.51
C VAL A 227 18.94 9.52 9.99
N VAL A 228 18.46 10.73 10.33
CA VAL A 228 18.31 11.17 11.72
C VAL A 228 17.30 10.30 12.47
N LEU A 229 16.11 10.04 11.87
CA LEU A 229 15.10 9.19 12.47
C LEU A 229 15.58 7.75 12.67
N LEU A 230 16.30 7.20 11.69
CA LEU A 230 16.93 5.88 11.82
C LEU A 230 17.95 5.86 12.96
N ALA A 231 18.81 6.86 13.05
CA ALA A 231 19.76 6.96 14.14
C ALA A 231 19.04 7.05 15.50
N MET A 232 18.00 7.87 15.60
CA MET A 232 17.19 7.98 16.82
C MET A 232 16.56 6.65 17.22
N SER A 233 16.08 5.83 16.27
CA SER A 233 15.47 4.53 16.57
C SER A 233 16.45 3.51 17.14
N PHE A 234 17.76 3.67 16.99
CA PHE A 234 18.78 2.84 17.64
C PHE A 234 19.13 3.28 19.06
N TRP A 235 18.89 4.56 19.40
CA TRP A 235 19.24 5.12 20.71
C TRP A 235 18.05 5.20 21.66
N ILE A 236 16.84 5.29 21.10
CA ILE A 236 15.62 5.48 21.86
C ILE A 236 14.73 4.24 21.65
N ASP A 237 14.68 3.41 22.68
CA ASP A 237 13.87 2.18 22.66
C ASP A 237 12.38 2.47 22.86
N GLN A 238 11.79 3.10 21.84
CA GLN A 238 10.38 3.43 21.80
C GLN A 238 9.77 2.97 20.46
N VAL A 239 8.75 2.13 20.54
CA VAL A 239 8.08 1.54 19.36
C VAL A 239 7.61 2.61 18.37
N TRP A 240 7.08 3.74 18.85
CA TRP A 240 6.58 4.79 17.97
C TRP A 240 7.70 5.48 17.16
N ILE A 241 8.90 5.65 17.71
CA ILE A 241 10.06 6.22 16.98
C ILE A 241 10.48 5.26 15.88
N SER A 242 10.58 3.98 16.20
CA SER A 242 10.94 2.93 15.24
C SER A 242 9.88 2.79 14.14
N SER A 243 8.59 2.90 14.48
CA SER A 243 7.49 2.89 13.50
C SER A 243 7.57 4.09 12.54
N ILE A 244 7.87 5.29 13.04
CA ILE A 244 8.04 6.50 12.21
C ILE A 244 9.29 6.37 11.34
N ALA A 245 10.41 5.90 11.89
CA ALA A 245 11.64 5.68 11.13
C ALA A 245 11.41 4.69 9.97
N LEU A 246 10.72 3.58 10.25
CA LEU A 246 10.36 2.58 9.25
C LEU A 246 9.41 3.15 8.19
N LEU A 247 8.41 3.94 8.61
CA LEU A 247 7.48 4.62 7.70
C LEU A 247 8.23 5.56 6.76
N VAL A 248 9.16 6.38 7.28
CA VAL A 248 9.97 7.29 6.46
C VAL A 248 10.92 6.51 5.54
N MET A 249 11.48 5.39 6.00
CA MET A 249 12.30 4.52 5.13
C MET A 249 11.51 3.91 3.98
N THR A 250 10.21 3.72 4.15
CA THR A 250 9.38 3.12 3.11
C THR A 250 9.26 3.97 1.85
N ILE A 251 9.36 5.31 1.92
CA ILE A 251 9.41 6.15 0.70
C ILE A 251 10.64 5.83 -0.13
N PHE A 252 11.77 5.55 0.51
CA PHE A 252 13.02 5.22 -0.17
C PHE A 252 13.00 3.83 -0.80
N LEU A 253 12.13 2.92 -0.33
CA LEU A 253 11.86 1.68 -1.06
C LEU A 253 11.35 1.98 -2.48
N PHE A 254 10.39 2.88 -2.63
CA PHE A 254 9.88 3.28 -3.96
C PHE A 254 10.95 3.99 -4.80
N GLN A 255 11.79 4.82 -4.19
CA GLN A 255 12.93 5.43 -4.88
C GLN A 255 13.95 4.36 -5.31
N GLY A 256 14.25 3.37 -4.46
CA GLY A 256 15.13 2.25 -4.77
C GLY A 256 14.61 1.39 -5.92
N ILE A 257 13.30 1.08 -5.92
CA ILE A 257 12.66 0.41 -7.06
C ILE A 257 12.81 1.24 -8.34
N ALA A 258 12.65 2.57 -8.27
CA ALA A 258 12.84 3.47 -9.41
C ALA A 258 14.29 3.45 -9.93
N VAL A 259 15.29 3.39 -9.03
CA VAL A 259 16.72 3.21 -9.38
C VAL A 259 16.93 1.90 -10.13
N VAL A 260 16.42 0.78 -9.58
CA VAL A 260 16.53 -0.53 -10.21
C VAL A 260 15.85 -0.54 -11.58
N HIS A 261 14.64 0.01 -11.70
CA HIS A 261 13.95 0.13 -12.98
C HIS A 261 14.73 0.93 -14.01
N THR A 262 15.42 1.99 -13.60
CA THR A 262 16.27 2.78 -14.48
C THR A 262 17.48 1.97 -14.98
N LYS A 263 18.13 1.23 -14.09
CA LYS A 263 19.28 0.37 -14.44
C LYS A 263 18.88 -0.78 -15.34
N VAL A 264 17.81 -1.49 -14.95
CA VAL A 264 17.32 -2.66 -15.68
C VAL A 264 16.76 -2.31 -17.06
N SER A 265 16.17 -1.12 -17.22
CA SER A 265 15.65 -0.69 -18.54
C SER A 265 16.72 -0.58 -19.63
N ARG A 266 17.99 -0.47 -19.25
CA ARG A 266 19.17 -0.39 -20.13
C ARG A 266 19.77 -1.76 -20.46
N SER A 267 19.23 -2.85 -19.89
CA SER A 267 19.72 -4.22 -20.09
C SER A 267 19.10 -4.86 -21.35
N ASN A 268 19.75 -5.91 -21.84
CA ASN A 268 19.25 -6.71 -22.97
C ASN A 268 17.98 -7.52 -22.65
N ARG A 269 17.68 -7.78 -21.36
CA ARG A 269 16.52 -8.56 -20.90
C ARG A 269 15.75 -7.84 -19.79
N PRO A 270 15.18 -6.66 -20.04
CA PRO A 270 14.60 -5.81 -18.98
C PRO A 270 13.37 -6.46 -18.31
N LYS A 271 12.56 -7.22 -19.04
CA LYS A 271 11.36 -7.89 -18.47
C LYS A 271 11.76 -9.00 -17.50
N LEU A 272 12.73 -9.83 -17.87
CA LEU A 272 13.22 -10.93 -17.02
C LEU A 272 13.87 -10.40 -15.74
N LEU A 273 14.75 -9.40 -15.84
CA LEU A 273 15.42 -8.83 -14.68
C LEU A 273 14.45 -8.13 -13.72
N LYS A 274 13.41 -7.48 -14.23
CA LYS A 274 12.34 -6.93 -13.38
C LYS A 274 11.58 -8.05 -12.66
N ALA A 275 11.21 -9.12 -13.35
CA ALA A 275 10.52 -10.25 -12.72
C ALA A 275 11.37 -10.90 -11.62
N LEU A 276 12.67 -11.13 -11.87
CA LEU A 276 13.59 -11.65 -10.86
C LEU A 276 13.75 -10.70 -9.66
N PHE A 277 13.83 -9.39 -9.90
CA PHE A 277 13.91 -8.41 -8.84
C PHE A 277 12.65 -8.40 -7.95
N TYR A 278 11.46 -8.44 -8.54
CA TYR A 278 10.23 -8.50 -7.74
C TYR A 278 10.07 -9.84 -7.01
N MET A 279 10.51 -10.94 -7.62
CA MET A 279 10.55 -12.24 -6.97
C MET A 279 11.53 -12.22 -5.76
N LEU A 280 12.68 -11.57 -5.91
CA LEU A 280 13.62 -11.36 -4.81
C LEU A 280 13.00 -10.55 -3.67
N LEU A 281 12.30 -9.47 -3.96
CA LEU A 281 11.60 -8.66 -2.94
C LEU A 281 10.50 -9.44 -2.22
N LEU A 282 9.84 -10.37 -2.92
CA LEU A 282 8.76 -11.19 -2.36
C LEU A 282 9.29 -12.29 -1.44
N ILE A 283 10.39 -12.95 -1.84
CA ILE A 283 10.93 -14.11 -1.12
C ILE A 283 11.83 -13.66 0.05
N PHE A 284 12.57 -12.57 -0.13
CA PHE A 284 13.58 -12.11 0.83
C PHE A 284 13.22 -10.74 1.41
N PRO A 285 12.64 -10.68 2.64
CA PRO A 285 12.34 -9.39 3.29
C PRO A 285 13.57 -8.46 3.41
N GLN A 286 14.77 -9.04 3.55
CA GLN A 286 16.03 -8.29 3.58
C GLN A 286 16.27 -7.49 2.29
N ALA A 287 15.82 -8.00 1.15
CA ALA A 287 15.94 -7.31 -0.13
C ALA A 287 15.12 -6.01 -0.18
N VAL A 288 14.01 -5.95 0.57
CA VAL A 288 13.19 -4.73 0.72
C VAL A 288 14.01 -3.65 1.42
N PHE A 289 14.67 -4.01 2.53
CA PHE A 289 15.52 -3.08 3.28
C PHE A 289 16.73 -2.60 2.45
N VAL A 290 17.43 -3.52 1.78
CA VAL A 290 18.56 -3.17 0.89
C VAL A 290 18.08 -2.24 -0.23
N THR A 291 16.92 -2.50 -0.81
CA THR A 291 16.36 -1.64 -1.87
C THR A 291 16.03 -0.24 -1.33
N ALA A 292 15.50 -0.12 -0.11
CA ALA A 292 15.26 1.15 0.54
C ALA A 292 16.57 1.91 0.81
N LEU A 293 17.61 1.23 1.28
CA LEU A 293 18.95 1.83 1.44
C LEU A 293 19.53 2.33 0.11
N VAL A 294 19.39 1.55 -0.98
CA VAL A 294 19.81 2.01 -2.32
C VAL A 294 19.05 3.27 -2.72
N GLY A 295 17.75 3.35 -2.45
CA GLY A 295 16.94 4.54 -2.70
C GLY A 295 17.38 5.73 -1.87
N LEU A 296 17.69 5.53 -0.59
CA LEU A 296 18.20 6.58 0.30
C LEU A 296 19.55 7.11 -0.19
N LEU A 297 20.49 6.23 -0.51
CA LEU A 297 21.84 6.58 -1.00
C LEU A 297 21.83 7.29 -2.37
N ASP A 298 20.83 7.03 -3.21
CA ASP A 298 20.67 7.68 -4.52
C ASP A 298 20.56 9.22 -4.41
N ASN A 299 20.14 9.76 -3.25
CA ASN A 299 20.09 11.21 -3.02
C ASN A 299 21.47 11.88 -2.95
N TRP A 300 22.53 11.11 -2.67
CA TRP A 300 23.93 11.62 -2.59
C TRP A 300 24.81 11.07 -3.71
N LEU A 301 24.63 9.79 -4.08
CA LEU A 301 25.53 9.10 -5.02
C LEU A 301 25.11 9.23 -6.49
N ILE A 302 23.95 9.83 -6.78
CA ILE A 302 23.38 10.01 -8.14
C ILE A 302 23.54 8.73 -8.98
N LEU A 303 22.95 7.63 -8.48
CA LEU A 303 23.10 6.30 -9.07
C LEU A 303 22.48 6.19 -10.49
N ARG A 304 21.66 7.18 -10.87
CA ARG A 304 20.94 7.29 -12.15
C ARG A 304 21.58 8.29 -13.11
N LYS A 305 22.89 8.24 -13.34
CA LYS A 305 23.54 9.14 -14.32
C LYS A 305 22.80 9.09 -15.67
N PRO A 306 22.47 10.22 -16.30
CA PRO A 306 21.99 10.23 -17.67
C PRO A 306 23.01 9.54 -18.56
N ALA A 307 22.57 8.79 -19.56
CA ALA A 307 23.46 8.34 -20.61
C ALA A 307 24.07 9.59 -21.25
N ASN A 308 25.41 9.66 -21.31
CA ASN A 308 26.11 10.72 -22.04
C ASN A 308 25.45 10.85 -23.41
N ILE A 309 24.72 11.93 -23.65
CA ILE A 309 24.44 12.36 -25.01
C ILE A 309 25.82 12.72 -25.55
N LYS A 310 26.39 11.81 -26.35
CA LYS A 310 27.54 12.15 -27.19
C LYS A 310 27.08 13.31 -28.05
N SER A 311 27.56 14.50 -27.73
CA SER A 311 27.54 15.64 -28.63
C SER A 311 28.28 15.22 -29.90
N THR A 312 27.57 14.90 -30.94
CA THR A 312 28.06 14.87 -32.32
C THR A 312 27.87 16.27 -32.89
#